data_f00da56cfd7a8b6f7a3543a9f7fab81c
#
_entry.id   f00da56cfd7a8b6f7a3543a9f7fab81c
#
_cell.length_a   1.000
_cell.length_b   1.000
_cell.length_c   1.000
_cell.angle_alpha   90.00
_cell.angle_beta   90.00
_cell.angle_gamma   90.00
#
_symmetry.space_group_name_H-M   'P 1'
#
loop_
_entity.id
_entity.type
_entity.pdbx_description
1 polymer ?
#
loop_
_entity_poly.entity_id
_entity_poly.type
_entity_poly.pdbx_seq_one_letter_code
_entity_poly.pdbx_strand_id
1 'polypeptide(L)'
;PEKILAFIEEDLLDGLSCYSAVNQGQLNQTIVDAVVHHLSKEKLPTVPRSIRHKYMAAFLLASTALTEMDRVIPKVTGVETSELMFKLARRWGYQVKGIPQGEAIIVGARGNFHGRSMTAVSLSDDPEAREGFGPFVPGIELVPFNDIPALESLFVEKGDCIAAYLVEPIQGEAGVIIPDENYWENVSTLCKKYNILLAMDEVQTGFGRTGANFAHQLYGIKPDIMGCGKAAGGGILPVSFVAGRDEVIGVLTPGSEGSTFG
;
A
#
# COMPACT_ATOMS: atom_id res chain seq x y z
N PRO A 1 33.15 -2.99 -15.76
CA PRO A 1 32.81 -1.59 -15.51
C PRO A 1 32.63 -0.79 -16.81
N GLU A 2 33.55 -0.94 -17.79
CA GLU A 2 33.52 -0.20 -19.06
C GLU A 2 32.30 -0.51 -19.94
N LYS A 3 31.80 -1.74 -19.92
CA LYS A 3 30.59 -2.11 -20.67
C LYS A 3 29.28 -1.53 -20.09
N ILE A 4 29.28 -1.19 -18.81
CA ILE A 4 28.14 -0.55 -18.16
C ILE A 4 28.12 0.96 -18.48
N LEU A 5 29.29 1.58 -18.57
CA LEU A 5 29.43 3.00 -18.92
C LEU A 5 29.08 3.32 -20.38
N ALA A 6 29.29 2.38 -21.31
CA ALA A 6 28.95 2.56 -22.73
C ALA A 6 27.43 2.65 -23.01
N PHE A 7 26.58 2.27 -22.05
CA PHE A 7 25.12 2.44 -22.16
C PHE A 7 24.60 3.82 -21.72
N ILE A 8 25.48 4.72 -21.24
CA ILE A 8 25.10 6.01 -20.63
C ILE A 8 25.22 7.19 -21.61
N GLU A 9 25.62 6.95 -22.87
CA GLU A 9 25.86 8.04 -23.84
C GLU A 9 24.63 8.44 -24.66
N GLU A 10 23.46 7.82 -24.46
CA GLU A 10 22.22 8.23 -25.14
C GLU A 10 21.23 8.82 -24.14
N ASP A 11 20.72 10.00 -24.42
CA ASP A 11 19.59 10.59 -23.70
C ASP A 11 18.32 9.79 -24.01
N LEU A 12 17.90 8.95 -23.06
CA LEU A 12 16.67 8.17 -23.15
C LEU A 12 15.56 8.82 -22.34
N LEU A 13 14.35 8.82 -22.88
CA LEU A 13 13.18 9.23 -22.13
C LEU A 13 12.78 8.11 -21.14
N ASP A 14 12.94 8.36 -19.83
CA ASP A 14 12.49 7.43 -18.78
C ASP A 14 10.97 7.52 -18.60
N GLY A 15 10.24 6.66 -19.29
CA GLY A 15 8.79 6.52 -19.12
C GLY A 15 8.38 5.70 -17.90
N LEU A 16 9.32 4.99 -17.26
CA LEU A 16 9.03 4.14 -16.09
C LEU A 16 9.03 4.90 -14.77
N SER A 17 9.84 5.96 -14.66
CA SER A 17 9.94 6.82 -13.46
C SER A 17 10.27 6.02 -12.18
N CYS A 18 11.15 5.01 -12.25
CA CYS A 18 11.44 4.10 -11.14
C CYS A 18 10.17 3.50 -10.54
N TYR A 19 9.29 2.98 -11.37
CA TYR A 19 7.99 2.40 -10.97
C TYR A 19 7.12 3.39 -10.17
N SER A 20 7.06 4.65 -10.61
CA SER A 20 6.35 5.75 -9.96
C SER A 20 6.98 6.24 -8.63
N ALA A 21 8.27 6.01 -8.41
CA ALA A 21 8.96 6.57 -7.23
C ALA A 21 9.35 8.05 -7.41
N VAL A 22 9.46 8.52 -8.64
CA VAL A 22 9.89 9.87 -8.97
C VAL A 22 8.85 10.65 -9.78
N ASN A 23 7.59 10.62 -9.32
CA ASN A 23 6.47 11.34 -9.94
C ASN A 23 6.75 12.84 -10.17
N GLN A 24 7.51 13.44 -9.27
CA GLN A 24 7.92 14.85 -9.30
C GLN A 24 9.19 15.12 -10.12
N GLY A 25 9.72 14.10 -10.80
CA GLY A 25 11.00 14.13 -11.50
C GLY A 25 12.20 13.80 -10.60
N GLN A 26 13.31 13.44 -11.24
CA GLN A 26 14.58 13.19 -10.54
C GLN A 26 15.11 14.50 -9.96
N LEU A 27 15.72 14.44 -8.77
CA LEU A 27 16.38 15.56 -8.10
C LEU A 27 15.55 16.85 -8.08
N ASN A 28 14.24 16.74 -7.81
CA ASN A 28 13.38 17.92 -7.68
C ASN A 28 13.99 18.90 -6.68
N GLN A 29 14.34 20.12 -7.15
CA GLN A 29 15.14 21.07 -6.40
C GLN A 29 14.48 21.48 -5.07
N THR A 30 13.17 21.64 -5.03
CA THR A 30 12.44 21.97 -3.80
C THR A 30 12.62 20.93 -2.73
N ILE A 31 12.59 19.65 -3.13
CA ILE A 31 12.76 18.52 -2.20
C ILE A 31 14.22 18.41 -1.75
N VAL A 32 15.16 18.53 -2.70
CA VAL A 32 16.61 18.52 -2.41
C VAL A 32 16.96 19.64 -1.42
N ASP A 33 16.53 20.86 -1.67
CA ASP A 33 16.80 22.01 -0.82
C ASP A 33 16.23 21.84 0.60
N ALA A 34 15.02 21.29 0.70
CA ALA A 34 14.42 20.97 2.00
C ALA A 34 15.26 19.96 2.78
N VAL A 35 15.68 18.87 2.14
CA VAL A 35 16.52 17.83 2.78
C VAL A 35 17.86 18.40 3.21
N VAL A 36 18.56 19.13 2.31
CA VAL A 36 19.85 19.76 2.62
C VAL A 36 19.71 20.77 3.77
N HIS A 37 18.66 21.58 3.78
CA HIS A 37 18.41 22.55 4.84
C HIS A 37 18.26 21.82 6.20
N HIS A 38 17.42 20.80 6.28
CA HIS A 38 17.18 20.08 7.53
C HIS A 38 18.43 19.36 8.03
N LEU A 39 19.19 18.71 7.16
CA LEU A 39 20.40 17.98 7.55
C LEU A 39 21.53 18.92 7.96
N SER A 40 21.72 20.05 7.28
CA SER A 40 22.88 20.94 7.46
C SER A 40 22.63 22.08 8.44
N LYS A 41 21.45 22.65 8.48
CA LYS A 41 21.13 23.85 9.26
C LYS A 41 20.42 23.53 10.57
N GLU A 42 19.46 22.63 10.57
CA GLU A 42 18.69 22.34 11.76
C GLU A 42 19.33 21.27 12.65
N LYS A 43 20.37 20.56 12.17
CA LYS A 43 21.07 19.49 12.89
C LYS A 43 20.15 18.48 13.53
N LEU A 44 19.12 18.07 12.79
CA LEU A 44 18.13 17.14 13.25
C LEU A 44 18.65 15.71 13.28
N PRO A 45 18.11 14.86 14.17
CA PRO A 45 18.39 13.44 14.10
C PRO A 45 17.88 12.90 12.76
N THR A 46 18.72 12.11 12.08
CA THR A 46 18.39 11.52 10.78
C THR A 46 17.32 10.44 10.87
N VAL A 47 17.14 9.84 12.06
CA VAL A 47 16.08 8.87 12.32
C VAL A 47 15.29 9.33 13.53
N PRO A 48 14.16 10.04 13.33
CA PRO A 48 13.29 10.43 14.43
C PRO A 48 12.60 9.20 15.00
N ARG A 49 12.79 8.96 16.28
CA ARG A 49 12.06 7.92 17.01
C ARG A 49 10.96 8.57 17.83
N SER A 50 9.76 8.13 17.62
CA SER A 50 8.54 8.56 18.28
C SER A 50 7.94 9.89 17.80
N ILE A 51 6.64 9.99 17.97
CA ILE A 51 5.79 11.16 17.69
C ILE A 51 6.24 12.45 18.39
N ARG A 52 7.08 12.34 19.44
CA ARG A 52 7.60 13.51 20.17
C ARG A 52 8.54 14.36 19.33
N HIS A 53 9.08 13.82 18.25
CA HIS A 53 9.89 14.61 17.34
C HIS A 53 8.99 15.46 16.43
N LYS A 54 9.21 16.79 16.36
CA LYS A 54 8.33 17.74 15.63
C LYS A 54 8.09 17.35 14.17
N TYR A 55 9.09 16.77 13.50
CA TYR A 55 8.94 16.36 12.10
C TYR A 55 8.18 15.06 11.91
N MET A 56 8.30 14.11 12.86
CA MET A 56 7.44 12.94 12.84
C MET A 56 5.98 13.34 13.08
N ALA A 57 5.74 14.26 14.02
CA ALA A 57 4.40 14.80 14.24
C ALA A 57 3.86 15.51 12.99
N ALA A 58 4.69 16.35 12.33
CA ALA A 58 4.33 17.04 11.10
C ALA A 58 4.04 16.06 9.95
N PHE A 59 4.87 15.02 9.81
CA PHE A 59 4.65 13.96 8.82
C PHE A 59 3.32 13.23 9.05
N LEU A 60 3.03 12.83 10.29
CA LEU A 60 1.78 12.14 10.61
C LEU A 60 0.57 13.01 10.34
N LEU A 61 0.60 14.29 10.76
CA LEU A 61 -0.48 15.25 10.50
C LEU A 61 -0.67 15.52 9.00
N ALA A 62 0.42 15.72 8.26
CA ALA A 62 0.33 15.93 6.82
C ALA A 62 -0.21 14.68 6.10
N SER A 63 0.23 13.49 6.50
CA SER A 63 -0.23 12.24 5.89
C SER A 63 -1.70 11.95 6.20
N THR A 64 -2.18 12.18 7.43
CA THR A 64 -3.61 12.06 7.77
C THR A 64 -4.45 13.06 6.98
N ALA A 65 -4.01 14.31 6.88
CA ALA A 65 -4.73 15.33 6.12
C ALA A 65 -4.77 15.00 4.61
N LEU A 66 -3.65 14.53 4.04
CA LEU A 66 -3.56 14.20 2.62
C LEU A 66 -4.41 12.99 2.24
N THR A 67 -4.43 11.97 3.10
CA THR A 67 -5.19 10.72 2.88
C THR A 67 -6.64 10.80 3.34
N GLU A 68 -7.00 11.85 4.09
CA GLU A 68 -8.32 11.97 4.75
C GLU A 68 -8.66 10.78 5.64
N MET A 69 -7.62 10.13 6.21
CA MET A 69 -7.74 9.01 7.12
C MET A 69 -7.53 9.44 8.58
N ASP A 70 -7.99 8.62 9.51
CA ASP A 70 -7.97 8.96 10.94
C ASP A 70 -6.58 8.78 11.55
N ARG A 71 -5.85 7.75 11.12
CA ARG A 71 -4.53 7.39 11.65
C ARG A 71 -3.54 7.01 10.56
N VAL A 72 -2.26 7.23 10.85
CA VAL A 72 -1.13 6.86 10.00
C VAL A 72 -0.07 6.13 10.82
N ILE A 73 0.48 5.05 10.26
CA ILE A 73 1.61 4.31 10.83
C ILE A 73 2.77 4.38 9.85
N PRO A 74 3.89 5.03 10.22
CA PRO A 74 5.04 5.16 9.34
C PRO A 74 5.75 3.83 9.15
N LYS A 75 6.23 3.60 7.94
CA LYS A 75 7.05 2.48 7.50
C LYS A 75 8.16 3.00 6.59
N VAL A 76 9.02 2.12 6.08
CA VAL A 76 10.13 2.49 5.21
C VAL A 76 9.86 2.10 3.76
N THR A 77 9.40 0.87 3.52
CA THR A 77 9.20 0.34 2.17
C THR A 77 7.74 0.01 1.88
N GLY A 78 7.36 0.02 0.59
CA GLY A 78 6.00 -0.34 0.17
C GLY A 78 5.58 -1.75 0.61
N VAL A 79 6.51 -2.72 0.60
CA VAL A 79 6.19 -4.08 1.04
C VAL A 79 5.87 -4.15 2.53
N GLU A 80 6.47 -3.30 3.36
CA GLU A 80 6.10 -3.21 4.78
C GLU A 80 4.67 -2.70 4.95
N THR A 81 4.18 -1.85 4.04
CA THR A 81 2.77 -1.43 4.08
C THR A 81 1.83 -2.57 3.74
N SER A 82 2.17 -3.39 2.75
CA SER A 82 1.40 -4.59 2.38
C SER A 82 1.34 -5.59 3.54
N GLU A 83 2.48 -5.87 4.18
CA GLU A 83 2.57 -6.72 5.37
C GLU A 83 1.72 -6.18 6.53
N LEU A 84 1.77 -4.87 6.76
CA LEU A 84 0.98 -4.26 7.84
C LEU A 84 -0.51 -4.26 7.51
N MET A 85 -0.92 -3.96 6.28
CA MET A 85 -2.33 -4.04 5.88
C MET A 85 -2.89 -5.47 6.05
N PHE A 86 -2.11 -6.48 5.66
CA PHE A 86 -2.46 -7.88 5.85
C PHE A 86 -2.64 -8.24 7.33
N LYS A 87 -1.69 -7.83 8.18
CA LYS A 87 -1.75 -8.06 9.63
C LYS A 87 -2.93 -7.35 10.29
N LEU A 88 -3.17 -6.08 9.93
CA LEU A 88 -4.29 -5.29 10.41
C LEU A 88 -5.63 -5.93 10.05
N ALA A 89 -5.79 -6.31 8.79
CA ALA A 89 -7.01 -6.96 8.32
C ALA A 89 -7.30 -8.26 9.07
N ARG A 90 -6.30 -9.13 9.24
CA ARG A 90 -6.47 -10.35 10.03
C ARG A 90 -6.86 -10.07 11.48
N ARG A 91 -6.15 -9.14 12.13
CA ARG A 91 -6.41 -8.82 13.53
C ARG A 91 -7.78 -8.18 13.73
N TRP A 92 -8.18 -7.30 12.83
CA TRP A 92 -9.52 -6.72 12.79
C TRP A 92 -10.58 -7.82 12.56
N GLY A 93 -10.32 -8.74 11.64
CA GLY A 93 -11.19 -9.90 11.39
C GLY A 93 -11.45 -10.71 12.66
N TYR A 94 -10.41 -10.98 13.45
CA TYR A 94 -10.53 -11.72 14.69
C TYR A 94 -11.20 -10.91 15.83
N GLN A 95 -10.81 -9.65 15.99
CA GLN A 95 -11.21 -8.86 17.16
C GLN A 95 -12.51 -8.09 16.99
N VAL A 96 -12.81 -7.66 15.76
CA VAL A 96 -13.96 -6.80 15.46
C VAL A 96 -15.04 -7.56 14.69
N LYS A 97 -14.69 -8.20 13.59
CA LYS A 97 -15.65 -8.98 12.79
C LYS A 97 -16.08 -10.28 13.48
N GLY A 98 -15.24 -10.86 14.36
CA GLY A 98 -15.52 -12.09 15.08
C GLY A 98 -15.19 -13.37 14.32
N ILE A 99 -14.33 -13.31 13.33
CA ILE A 99 -13.82 -14.48 12.61
C ILE A 99 -13.07 -15.39 13.61
N PRO A 100 -13.28 -16.71 13.60
CA PRO A 100 -12.54 -17.62 14.46
C PRO A 100 -11.02 -17.52 14.21
N GLN A 101 -10.25 -17.67 15.29
CA GLN A 101 -8.79 -17.58 15.24
C GLN A 101 -8.20 -18.58 14.22
N GLY A 102 -7.42 -18.09 13.28
CA GLY A 102 -6.78 -18.90 12.23
C GLY A 102 -7.60 -19.04 10.94
N GLU A 103 -8.85 -18.56 10.90
CA GLU A 103 -9.75 -18.71 9.74
C GLU A 103 -9.86 -17.43 8.88
N ALA A 104 -9.24 -16.34 9.29
CA ALA A 104 -9.32 -15.08 8.52
C ALA A 104 -8.68 -15.22 7.13
N ILE A 105 -9.47 -14.89 6.12
CA ILE A 105 -9.10 -14.90 4.70
C ILE A 105 -8.84 -13.46 4.24
N ILE A 106 -7.76 -13.28 3.49
CA ILE A 106 -7.50 -12.08 2.72
C ILE A 106 -7.69 -12.42 1.24
N VAL A 107 -8.54 -11.66 0.58
CA VAL A 107 -8.77 -11.81 -0.87
C VAL A 107 -7.84 -10.83 -1.59
N GLY A 108 -7.15 -11.32 -2.62
CA GLY A 108 -6.38 -10.52 -3.56
C GLY A 108 -6.95 -10.60 -4.98
N ALA A 109 -6.58 -9.67 -5.84
CA ALA A 109 -6.87 -9.76 -7.26
C ALA A 109 -5.76 -10.53 -7.99
N ARG A 110 -6.08 -11.30 -9.03
CA ARG A 110 -5.07 -11.90 -9.91
C ARG A 110 -4.30 -10.80 -10.64
N GLY A 111 -3.03 -11.05 -10.95
CA GLY A 111 -2.14 -10.07 -11.55
C GLY A 111 -1.65 -8.98 -10.60
N ASN A 112 -1.88 -9.12 -9.29
CA ASN A 112 -1.45 -8.12 -8.30
C ASN A 112 0.07 -8.09 -8.12
N PHE A 113 0.55 -6.93 -7.63
CA PHE A 113 1.91 -6.77 -7.15
C PHE A 113 1.92 -5.98 -5.84
N HIS A 114 2.16 -6.68 -4.74
CA HIS A 114 2.22 -6.07 -3.40
C HIS A 114 3.62 -6.15 -2.76
N GLY A 115 4.65 -6.46 -3.55
CA GLY A 115 6.02 -6.61 -3.11
C GLY A 115 6.54 -8.05 -3.21
N ARG A 116 7.66 -8.32 -2.56
CA ARG A 116 8.39 -9.60 -2.66
C ARG A 116 8.65 -10.28 -1.32
N SER A 117 7.98 -9.87 -0.24
CA SER A 117 7.99 -10.61 1.04
C SER A 117 7.21 -11.93 0.92
N MET A 118 7.35 -12.81 1.90
CA MET A 118 6.64 -14.09 1.89
C MET A 118 5.12 -13.91 1.84
N THR A 119 4.56 -12.92 2.55
CA THR A 119 3.12 -12.62 2.51
C THR A 119 2.72 -12.07 1.13
N ALA A 120 3.50 -11.14 0.58
CA ALA A 120 3.22 -10.56 -0.72
C ALA A 120 3.27 -11.61 -1.85
N VAL A 121 4.28 -12.48 -1.87
CA VAL A 121 4.33 -13.56 -2.87
C VAL A 121 3.27 -14.65 -2.63
N SER A 122 2.76 -14.77 -1.42
CA SER A 122 1.63 -15.65 -1.14
C SER A 122 0.33 -15.14 -1.78
N LEU A 123 0.16 -13.81 -1.88
CA LEU A 123 -0.94 -13.15 -2.59
C LEU A 123 -0.75 -13.14 -4.12
N SER A 124 0.46 -13.34 -4.63
CA SER A 124 0.74 -13.30 -6.06
C SER A 124 0.27 -14.59 -6.75
N ASP A 125 -0.12 -14.50 -8.01
CA ASP A 125 -0.31 -15.63 -8.92
C ASP A 125 0.77 -15.71 -10.02
N ASP A 126 1.80 -14.84 -9.95
CA ASP A 126 2.95 -14.86 -10.83
C ASP A 126 3.85 -16.08 -10.52
N PRO A 127 4.00 -17.05 -11.45
CA PRO A 127 4.83 -18.21 -11.23
C PRO A 127 6.30 -17.88 -10.94
N GLU A 128 6.87 -16.87 -11.62
CA GLU A 128 8.27 -16.45 -11.42
C GLU A 128 8.50 -15.89 -10.01
N ALA A 129 7.49 -15.23 -9.44
CA ALA A 129 7.56 -14.72 -8.08
C ALA A 129 7.42 -15.80 -7.01
N ARG A 130 6.85 -16.96 -7.36
CA ARG A 130 6.46 -18.03 -6.41
C ARG A 130 7.36 -19.24 -6.44
N GLU A 131 7.96 -19.56 -7.59
CA GLU A 131 8.72 -20.79 -7.76
C GLU A 131 9.87 -20.92 -6.75
N GLY A 132 9.89 -22.02 -6.01
CA GLY A 132 10.93 -22.33 -5.03
C GLY A 132 10.83 -21.60 -3.68
N PHE A 133 9.83 -20.74 -3.48
CA PHE A 133 9.69 -19.93 -2.24
C PHE A 133 8.62 -20.42 -1.25
N GLY A 134 7.92 -21.54 -1.54
CA GLY A 134 6.98 -22.10 -0.57
C GLY A 134 7.66 -22.66 0.72
N PRO A 135 6.88 -22.94 1.79
CA PRO A 135 5.43 -22.88 1.87
C PRO A 135 4.89 -21.47 2.00
N PHE A 136 3.70 -21.24 1.44
CA PHE A 136 3.06 -19.94 1.43
C PHE A 136 2.18 -19.68 2.66
N VAL A 137 1.91 -18.40 2.93
CA VAL A 137 1.03 -17.98 4.02
C VAL A 137 -0.40 -18.44 3.73
N PRO A 138 -1.06 -19.16 4.66
CA PRO A 138 -2.43 -19.64 4.49
C PRO A 138 -3.48 -18.52 4.62
N GLY A 139 -4.74 -18.83 4.26
CA GLY A 139 -5.86 -17.90 4.38
C GLY A 139 -5.82 -16.80 3.31
N ILE A 140 -5.51 -17.20 2.07
CA ILE A 140 -5.46 -16.31 0.90
C ILE A 140 -6.34 -16.90 -0.19
N GLU A 141 -7.17 -16.06 -0.79
CA GLU A 141 -7.98 -16.36 -1.97
C GLU A 141 -7.69 -15.32 -3.06
N LEU A 142 -7.77 -15.73 -4.31
CA LEU A 142 -7.56 -14.86 -5.45
C LEU A 142 -8.78 -14.87 -6.38
N VAL A 143 -9.22 -13.67 -6.77
CA VAL A 143 -10.27 -13.48 -7.77
C VAL A 143 -9.71 -12.76 -8.99
N PRO A 144 -10.27 -12.91 -10.18
CA PRO A 144 -9.91 -12.06 -11.31
C PRO A 144 -10.11 -10.58 -10.97
N PHE A 145 -9.18 -9.72 -11.38
CA PHE A 145 -9.39 -8.28 -11.28
C PHE A 145 -10.50 -7.84 -12.24
N ASN A 146 -11.29 -6.84 -11.83
CA ASN A 146 -12.38 -6.30 -12.64
C ASN A 146 -13.53 -7.31 -12.92
N ASP A 147 -13.71 -8.33 -12.08
CA ASP A 147 -14.77 -9.34 -12.17
C ASP A 147 -15.66 -9.32 -10.93
N ILE A 148 -16.71 -8.50 -10.98
CA ILE A 148 -17.67 -8.36 -9.87
C ILE A 148 -18.43 -9.67 -9.60
N PRO A 149 -18.93 -10.42 -10.61
CA PRO A 149 -19.57 -11.71 -10.37
C PRO A 149 -18.71 -12.70 -9.61
N ALA A 150 -17.42 -12.81 -9.97
CA ALA A 150 -16.49 -13.71 -9.27
C ALA A 150 -16.25 -13.25 -7.82
N LEU A 151 -16.09 -11.94 -7.60
CA LEU A 151 -15.91 -11.37 -6.26
C LEU A 151 -17.17 -11.60 -5.40
N GLU A 152 -18.35 -11.34 -5.92
CA GLU A 152 -19.61 -11.54 -5.20
C GLU A 152 -19.82 -13.03 -4.87
N SER A 153 -19.54 -13.93 -5.81
CA SER A 153 -19.65 -15.38 -5.57
C SER A 153 -18.77 -15.82 -4.40
N LEU A 154 -17.52 -15.35 -4.35
CA LEU A 154 -16.62 -15.65 -3.24
C LEU A 154 -17.12 -15.05 -1.91
N PHE A 155 -17.65 -13.84 -1.94
CA PHE A 155 -18.19 -13.17 -0.74
C PHE A 155 -19.46 -13.85 -0.22
N VAL A 156 -20.29 -14.39 -1.12
CA VAL A 156 -21.47 -15.22 -0.74
C VAL A 156 -21.01 -16.53 -0.07
N GLU A 157 -19.98 -17.17 -0.62
CA GLU A 157 -19.50 -18.47 -0.14
C GLU A 157 -18.72 -18.38 1.19
N LYS A 158 -17.80 -17.37 1.29
CA LYS A 158 -16.83 -17.29 2.40
C LYS A 158 -16.84 -15.97 3.17
N GLY A 159 -17.82 -15.10 2.91
CA GLY A 159 -17.84 -13.74 3.45
C GLY A 159 -17.66 -13.64 4.96
N ASP A 160 -18.18 -14.61 5.72
CA ASP A 160 -18.06 -14.64 7.18
C ASP A 160 -16.59 -14.79 7.64
N CYS A 161 -15.73 -15.42 6.84
CA CYS A 161 -14.31 -15.60 7.12
C CYS A 161 -13.41 -14.60 6.39
N ILE A 162 -13.91 -13.82 5.42
CA ILE A 162 -13.10 -12.83 4.70
C ILE A 162 -12.93 -11.57 5.55
N ALA A 163 -11.69 -11.24 5.87
CA ALA A 163 -11.36 -10.03 6.64
C ALA A 163 -11.19 -8.81 5.73
N ALA A 164 -10.55 -8.96 4.56
CA ALA A 164 -10.31 -7.86 3.64
C ALA A 164 -10.23 -8.31 2.18
N TYR A 165 -10.54 -7.38 1.27
CA TYR A 165 -10.11 -7.38 -0.12
C TYR A 165 -8.95 -6.40 -0.26
N LEU A 166 -7.73 -6.94 -0.49
CA LEU A 166 -6.49 -6.18 -0.65
C LEU A 166 -6.16 -6.08 -2.14
N VAL A 167 -6.13 -4.86 -2.67
CA VAL A 167 -6.10 -4.64 -4.11
C VAL A 167 -5.48 -3.30 -4.50
N GLU A 168 -4.87 -3.23 -5.67
CA GLU A 168 -4.43 -1.98 -6.30
C GLU A 168 -5.61 -1.28 -6.96
N PRO A 169 -5.78 0.05 -6.84
CA PRO A 169 -6.86 0.78 -7.53
C PRO A 169 -6.76 0.68 -9.06
N ILE A 170 -5.54 0.63 -9.58
CA ILE A 170 -5.15 0.35 -10.96
C ILE A 170 -3.96 -0.58 -10.84
N GLN A 171 -4.01 -1.75 -11.46
CA GLN A 171 -2.88 -2.66 -11.40
C GLN A 171 -1.74 -2.13 -12.25
N GLY A 172 -0.58 -1.92 -11.62
CA GLY A 172 0.60 -1.36 -12.29
C GLY A 172 1.41 -2.41 -13.03
N GLU A 173 1.93 -3.38 -12.32
CA GLU A 173 2.87 -4.38 -12.85
C GLU A 173 2.21 -5.36 -13.84
N ALA A 174 0.90 -5.55 -13.76
CA ALA A 174 0.14 -6.35 -14.72
C ALA A 174 -0.01 -5.70 -16.11
N GLY A 175 0.49 -4.48 -16.31
CA GLY A 175 0.42 -3.76 -17.57
C GLY A 175 -0.54 -2.56 -17.58
N VAL A 176 -0.68 -1.88 -16.44
CA VAL A 176 -1.56 -0.71 -16.24
C VAL A 176 -3.02 -1.07 -16.53
N ILE A 177 -3.55 -1.99 -15.76
CA ILE A 177 -4.95 -2.43 -15.90
C ILE A 177 -5.87 -1.47 -15.15
N ILE A 178 -6.60 -0.68 -15.92
CA ILE A 178 -7.63 0.24 -15.41
C ILE A 178 -8.95 -0.52 -15.33
N PRO A 179 -9.66 -0.50 -14.19
CA PRO A 179 -10.93 -1.19 -14.07
C PRO A 179 -12.05 -0.49 -14.84
N ASP A 180 -13.10 -1.24 -15.15
CA ASP A 180 -14.29 -0.73 -15.83
C ASP A 180 -15.03 0.34 -14.98
N GLU A 181 -15.83 1.14 -15.65
CA GLU A 181 -16.74 2.07 -15.02
C GLU A 181 -17.62 1.33 -13.99
N ASN A 182 -17.81 1.91 -12.81
CA ASN A 182 -18.59 1.34 -11.69
C ASN A 182 -17.96 0.11 -10.99
N TYR A 183 -16.81 -0.40 -11.41
CA TYR A 183 -16.17 -1.51 -10.70
C TYR A 183 -15.99 -1.19 -9.20
N TRP A 184 -15.40 -0.05 -8.89
CA TRP A 184 -15.10 0.35 -7.51
C TRP A 184 -16.34 0.67 -6.69
N GLU A 185 -17.40 1.21 -7.30
CA GLU A 185 -18.68 1.40 -6.62
C GLU A 185 -19.29 0.06 -6.19
N ASN A 186 -19.26 -0.93 -7.09
CA ASN A 186 -19.71 -2.28 -6.81
C ASN A 186 -18.86 -2.97 -5.74
N VAL A 187 -17.52 -2.89 -5.83
CA VAL A 187 -16.61 -3.42 -4.81
C VAL A 187 -16.90 -2.82 -3.44
N SER A 188 -17.02 -1.48 -3.36
CA SER A 188 -17.32 -0.79 -2.10
C SER A 188 -18.66 -1.25 -1.52
N THR A 189 -19.67 -1.44 -2.36
CA THR A 189 -21.00 -1.93 -1.96
C THR A 189 -20.92 -3.36 -1.42
N LEU A 190 -20.21 -4.24 -2.12
CA LEU A 190 -20.02 -5.63 -1.68
C LEU A 190 -19.23 -5.70 -0.36
N CYS A 191 -18.14 -4.95 -0.23
CA CYS A 191 -17.35 -4.90 0.99
C CYS A 191 -18.21 -4.48 2.19
N LYS A 192 -19.03 -3.43 2.04
CA LYS A 192 -19.96 -2.99 3.08
C LYS A 192 -21.03 -4.04 3.41
N LYS A 193 -21.63 -4.67 2.39
CA LYS A 193 -22.68 -5.69 2.54
C LYS A 193 -22.21 -6.89 3.38
N TYR A 194 -20.97 -7.33 3.16
CA TYR A 194 -20.39 -8.51 3.83
C TYR A 194 -19.48 -8.18 5.01
N ASN A 195 -19.41 -6.90 5.43
CA ASN A 195 -18.50 -6.44 6.48
C ASN A 195 -17.06 -6.89 6.23
N ILE A 196 -16.52 -6.57 5.05
CA ILE A 196 -15.17 -6.89 4.59
C ILE A 196 -14.43 -5.57 4.41
N LEU A 197 -13.20 -5.48 4.93
CA LEU A 197 -12.40 -4.27 4.75
C LEU A 197 -11.97 -4.12 3.28
N LEU A 198 -12.10 -2.91 2.74
CA LEU A 198 -11.47 -2.52 1.50
C LEU A 198 -10.08 -1.97 1.80
N ALA A 199 -9.05 -2.77 1.48
CA ALA A 199 -7.64 -2.42 1.66
C ALA A 199 -7.03 -2.05 0.30
N MET A 200 -6.61 -0.79 0.12
CA MET A 200 -6.06 -0.33 -1.15
C MET A 200 -4.56 -0.12 -1.10
N ASP A 201 -3.86 -0.75 -2.03
CA ASP A 201 -2.44 -0.53 -2.25
C ASP A 201 -2.24 0.65 -3.22
N GLU A 202 -1.99 1.82 -2.65
CA GLU A 202 -1.71 3.06 -3.39
C GLU A 202 -0.20 3.36 -3.50
N VAL A 203 0.65 2.36 -3.27
CA VAL A 203 2.11 2.51 -3.32
C VAL A 203 2.58 3.00 -4.69
N GLN A 204 1.97 2.54 -5.77
CA GLN A 204 2.30 2.99 -7.13
C GLN A 204 1.38 4.09 -7.64
N THR A 205 0.11 4.05 -7.29
CA THR A 205 -0.93 4.93 -7.83
C THR A 205 -1.06 6.26 -7.12
N GLY A 206 -0.51 6.37 -5.91
CA GLY A 206 -0.60 7.58 -5.09
C GLY A 206 0.31 8.74 -5.53
N PHE A 207 0.20 9.83 -4.79
CA PHE A 207 1.04 11.03 -4.92
C PHE A 207 1.03 11.64 -6.33
N GLY A 208 -0.15 11.78 -6.91
CA GLY A 208 -0.35 12.48 -8.17
C GLY A 208 -0.12 11.64 -9.43
N ARG A 209 0.30 10.37 -9.33
CA ARG A 209 0.57 9.53 -10.51
C ARG A 209 -0.60 9.45 -11.48
N THR A 210 -1.82 9.42 -10.96
CA THR A 210 -3.05 9.24 -11.74
C THR A 210 -3.84 10.53 -11.99
N GLY A 211 -3.29 11.68 -11.54
CA GLY A 211 -3.95 12.98 -11.66
C GLY A 211 -4.74 13.42 -10.41
N ALA A 212 -4.91 12.53 -9.44
CA ALA A 212 -5.42 12.82 -8.10
C ALA A 212 -4.34 12.54 -7.06
N ASN A 213 -4.50 12.98 -5.81
CA ASN A 213 -3.54 12.64 -4.75
C ASN A 213 -3.41 11.13 -4.61
N PHE A 214 -4.53 10.41 -4.66
CA PHE A 214 -4.63 8.96 -4.65
C PHE A 214 -5.66 8.50 -5.67
N ALA A 215 -5.44 7.32 -6.29
CA ALA A 215 -6.29 6.84 -7.37
C ALA A 215 -7.73 6.55 -6.94
N HIS A 216 -7.96 6.10 -5.69
CA HIS A 216 -9.31 5.85 -5.18
C HIS A 216 -10.21 7.10 -5.25
N GLN A 217 -9.62 8.31 -5.19
CA GLN A 217 -10.36 9.57 -5.29
C GLN A 217 -10.97 9.79 -6.68
N LEU A 218 -10.34 9.26 -7.75
CA LEU A 218 -10.89 9.32 -9.12
C LEU A 218 -12.23 8.58 -9.22
N TYR A 219 -12.42 7.58 -8.39
CA TYR A 219 -13.60 6.71 -8.38
C TYR A 219 -14.62 7.09 -7.30
N GLY A 220 -14.34 8.16 -6.54
CA GLY A 220 -15.24 8.62 -5.47
C GLY A 220 -15.45 7.64 -4.33
N ILE A 221 -14.52 6.70 -4.12
CA ILE A 221 -14.59 5.71 -3.04
C ILE A 221 -13.58 6.03 -1.94
N LYS A 222 -13.84 5.51 -0.74
CA LYS A 222 -12.93 5.63 0.39
C LYS A 222 -12.59 4.24 0.92
N PRO A 223 -11.32 3.82 0.90
CA PRO A 223 -10.91 2.55 1.49
C PRO A 223 -10.97 2.61 3.03
N ASP A 224 -10.92 1.45 3.67
CA ASP A 224 -10.83 1.32 5.12
C ASP A 224 -9.40 1.45 5.63
N ILE A 225 -8.45 0.94 4.83
CA ILE A 225 -7.00 1.08 4.99
C ILE A 225 -6.33 1.23 3.64
N MET A 226 -5.23 1.96 3.60
CA MET A 226 -4.45 2.16 2.39
C MET A 226 -2.95 2.13 2.68
N GLY A 227 -2.18 1.52 1.78
CA GLY A 227 -0.72 1.51 1.79
C GLY A 227 -0.17 2.58 0.84
N CYS A 228 0.77 3.37 1.31
CA CYS A 228 1.41 4.45 0.56
C CYS A 228 2.93 4.28 0.57
N GLY A 229 3.60 4.59 -0.53
CA GLY A 229 5.05 4.43 -0.64
C GLY A 229 5.63 5.14 -1.86
N LYS A 230 6.71 4.61 -2.39
CA LYS A 230 7.38 5.11 -3.62
C LYS A 230 7.53 6.64 -3.63
N ALA A 231 6.68 7.37 -4.34
CA ALA A 231 6.75 8.83 -4.46
C ALA A 231 6.60 9.57 -3.11
N ALA A 232 6.11 8.91 -2.06
CA ALA A 232 6.10 9.46 -0.71
C ALA A 232 7.49 9.87 -0.22
N GLY A 233 8.55 9.22 -0.72
CA GLY A 233 9.94 9.51 -0.39
C GLY A 233 10.59 10.64 -1.20
N GLY A 234 9.84 11.27 -2.10
CA GLY A 234 10.33 12.38 -2.91
C GLY A 234 11.45 12.03 -3.89
N GLY A 235 11.66 10.73 -4.17
CA GLY A 235 12.75 10.24 -5.01
C GLY A 235 14.13 10.28 -4.35
N ILE A 236 14.20 10.61 -3.06
CA ILE A 236 15.48 10.76 -2.33
C ILE A 236 15.67 9.64 -1.30
N LEU A 237 14.62 9.34 -0.53
CA LEU A 237 14.65 8.35 0.54
C LEU A 237 13.48 7.39 0.43
N PRO A 238 13.64 6.11 0.81
CA PRO A 238 12.50 5.23 0.95
C PRO A 238 11.64 5.71 2.14
N VAL A 239 10.37 6.04 1.86
CA VAL A 239 9.36 6.40 2.84
C VAL A 239 8.06 5.71 2.46
N SER A 240 7.39 5.15 3.44
CA SER A 240 6.08 4.58 3.27
C SER A 240 5.25 4.71 4.55
N PHE A 241 3.97 4.47 4.46
CA PHE A 241 3.08 4.45 5.61
C PHE A 241 1.77 3.71 5.28
N VAL A 242 1.10 3.25 6.32
CA VAL A 242 -0.28 2.78 6.23
C VAL A 242 -1.18 3.82 6.86
N ALA A 243 -2.21 4.23 6.13
CA ALA A 243 -3.28 5.10 6.64
C ALA A 243 -4.59 4.31 6.74
N GLY A 244 -5.43 4.61 7.72
CA GLY A 244 -6.68 3.89 7.87
C GLY A 244 -7.62 4.50 8.90
N ARG A 245 -8.83 3.94 8.94
CA ARG A 245 -9.86 4.32 9.92
C ARG A 245 -9.42 3.96 11.34
N ASP A 246 -9.87 4.73 12.30
CA ASP A 246 -9.56 4.54 13.71
C ASP A 246 -9.90 3.13 14.21
N GLU A 247 -11.05 2.60 13.82
CA GLU A 247 -11.50 1.24 14.16
C GLU A 247 -10.56 0.14 13.64
N VAL A 248 -9.97 0.34 12.46
CA VAL A 248 -9.09 -0.65 11.84
C VAL A 248 -7.68 -0.57 12.40
N ILE A 249 -7.10 0.64 12.49
CA ILE A 249 -5.77 0.85 13.05
C ILE A 249 -5.77 0.62 14.57
N GLY A 250 -6.87 0.95 15.25
CA GLY A 250 -7.04 0.84 16.69
C GLY A 250 -6.98 -0.58 17.26
N VAL A 251 -7.02 -1.62 16.41
CA VAL A 251 -6.80 -2.99 16.88
C VAL A 251 -5.35 -3.26 17.30
N LEU A 252 -4.41 -2.37 16.92
CA LEU A 252 -3.02 -2.46 17.37
C LEU A 252 -2.90 -1.98 18.82
N THR A 253 -2.20 -2.77 19.60
CA THR A 253 -1.86 -2.45 20.98
C THR A 253 -0.34 -2.24 21.11
N PRO A 254 0.15 -1.52 22.11
CA PRO A 254 1.59 -1.37 22.34
C PRO A 254 2.32 -2.73 22.33
N GLY A 255 3.37 -2.84 21.54
CA GLY A 255 4.15 -4.05 21.37
C GLY A 255 3.61 -5.07 20.36
N SER A 256 2.41 -4.87 19.79
CA SER A 256 1.84 -5.77 18.78
C SER A 256 2.33 -5.50 17.35
N GLU A 257 2.86 -4.33 17.14
CA GLU A 257 3.50 -3.88 15.90
C GLU A 257 4.68 -2.97 16.28
N GLY A 258 5.64 -2.85 15.36
CA GLY A 258 6.78 -1.98 15.59
C GLY A 258 7.50 -1.63 14.29
N SER A 259 8.32 -0.61 14.38
CA SER A 259 9.23 -0.17 13.33
C SER A 259 10.45 0.49 13.96
N THR A 260 11.43 0.89 13.12
CA THR A 260 12.55 1.72 13.58
C THR A 260 12.08 3.05 14.19
N PHE A 261 10.92 3.53 13.79
CA PHE A 261 10.35 4.81 14.27
C PHE A 261 9.59 4.71 15.61
N GLY A 262 9.35 3.51 16.11
CA GLY A 262 8.65 3.27 17.38
C GLY A 262 7.43 2.42 17.27
#